data_723f68fa37614b8ccb006efe4983c834
#
_entry.id   723f68fa37614b8ccb006efe4983c834
#
_cell.length_a   1.000
_cell.length_b   1.000
_cell.length_c   1.000
_cell.angle_alpha   90.00
_cell.angle_beta   90.00
_cell.angle_gamma   90.00
#
_symmetry.space_group_name_H-M   'P 1'
#
loop_
_entity.id
_entity.type
_entity.pdbx_description
1 polymer ?
#
loop_
_entity_poly.entity_id
_entity_poly.type
_entity_poly.pdbx_seq_one_letter_code
_entity_poly.pdbx_strand_id
1 'polypeptide(L)'
;MKKISRRAFLSVMAAAGAAAALTACGGSSGSSTAASGSASVGGSQPGGHKLTAYAWDKNFNIPALNAAAADYKENVDPEFELEVIEQSGAGDVENAITLAGSAHDYSNLPDIVQFQDHYIQRYVSDYPDAFVPMEGADVDWDGFGKEKLSYSIVDGVHYG
;
A
#
# COMPACT_ATOMS: atom_id res chain seq x y z
N MET A 1 5.63 -14.36 22.82
CA MET A 1 5.02 -13.60 21.73
C MET A 1 4.18 -12.49 22.34
N LYS A 2 4.54 -11.23 22.14
CA LYS A 2 3.76 -10.08 22.62
C LYS A 2 2.68 -9.79 21.59
N LYS A 3 1.43 -9.74 22.03
CA LYS A 3 0.26 -9.46 21.15
C LYS A 3 0.34 -8.02 20.69
N ILE A 4 0.35 -7.80 19.38
CA ILE A 4 0.25 -6.49 18.74
C ILE A 4 -1.13 -5.93 19.07
N SER A 5 -1.18 -4.76 19.70
CA SER A 5 -2.45 -4.11 20.06
C SER A 5 -3.02 -3.37 18.86
N ARG A 6 -4.32 -3.58 18.57
CA ARG A 6 -5.09 -2.87 17.55
C ARG A 6 -4.94 -1.34 17.58
N ARG A 7 -4.56 -0.80 18.74
CA ARG A 7 -4.36 0.65 18.94
C ARG A 7 -3.05 1.19 18.37
N ALA A 8 -2.01 0.35 18.23
CA ALA A 8 -0.72 0.79 17.69
C ALA A 8 -0.78 0.98 16.17
N PHE A 9 -1.54 0.13 15.46
CA PHE A 9 -1.74 0.26 14.02
C PHE A 9 -2.64 1.47 13.65
N LEU A 10 -3.63 1.78 14.47
CA LEU A 10 -4.57 2.88 14.25
C LEU A 10 -4.03 4.26 14.62
N SER A 11 -2.97 4.36 15.42
CA SER A 11 -2.45 5.66 15.86
C SER A 11 -1.56 6.36 14.82
N VAL A 12 -1.09 5.67 13.80
CA VAL A 12 -0.34 6.28 12.69
C VAL A 12 -1.25 6.98 11.68
N MET A 13 -2.54 6.64 11.63
CA MET A 13 -3.49 7.17 10.64
C MET A 13 -4.38 8.34 11.13
N ALA A 14 -4.16 8.86 12.33
CA ALA A 14 -5.06 9.84 12.95
C ALA A 14 -4.65 11.32 12.81
N ALA A 15 -3.74 11.68 11.89
CA ALA A 15 -3.24 13.04 11.79
C ALA A 15 -3.39 13.69 10.41
N ALA A 16 -4.47 13.44 9.68
CA ALA A 16 -4.77 14.32 8.53
C ALA A 16 -6.26 14.39 8.22
N GLY A 17 -6.86 15.52 8.50
CA GLY A 17 -7.94 16.05 7.69
C GLY A 17 -9.36 16.03 8.22
N ALA A 18 -9.73 17.13 8.80
CA ALA A 18 -11.13 17.55 8.93
C ALA A 18 -11.56 18.39 7.72
N ALA A 19 -12.86 18.26 7.38
CA ALA A 19 -13.69 19.09 6.50
C ALA A 19 -13.68 18.67 5.00
N ALA A 20 -14.83 18.48 4.36
CA ALA A 20 -16.12 19.14 4.42
C ALA A 20 -17.20 18.30 3.75
N ALA A 21 -18.39 18.30 4.31
CA ALA A 21 -19.63 17.91 3.65
C ALA A 21 -20.05 18.98 2.65
N LEU A 22 -20.58 18.56 1.48
CA LEU A 22 -21.69 19.28 0.81
C LEU A 22 -22.35 18.38 -0.26
N THR A 23 -23.57 18.11 0.01
CA THR A 23 -24.74 17.81 -0.83
C THR A 23 -24.65 18.22 -2.30
N ALA A 24 -25.20 17.37 -3.20
CA ALA A 24 -26.39 17.72 -3.96
C ALA A 24 -26.82 16.64 -4.96
N CYS A 25 -28.10 16.41 -4.98
CA CYS A 25 -28.96 15.67 -5.89
C CYS A 25 -28.80 15.99 -7.39
N GLY A 26 -29.14 14.99 -8.21
CA GLY A 26 -29.88 15.32 -9.42
C GLY A 26 -29.55 14.52 -10.65
N GLY A 27 -30.38 13.50 -11.02
CA GLY A 27 -30.99 13.45 -12.34
C GLY A 27 -30.35 12.64 -13.48
N SER A 28 -30.87 11.44 -13.67
CA SER A 28 -31.36 10.82 -14.95
C SER A 28 -30.46 10.60 -16.18
N SER A 29 -30.48 9.33 -16.54
CA SER A 29 -30.66 8.73 -17.90
C SER A 29 -29.45 8.64 -18.84
N GLY A 30 -29.10 7.39 -19.12
CA GLY A 30 -28.95 6.98 -20.51
C GLY A 30 -27.58 6.57 -20.99
N SER A 31 -27.54 5.34 -21.33
CA SER A 31 -26.77 4.73 -22.40
C SER A 31 -25.51 3.96 -22.05
N SER A 32 -25.69 2.66 -22.15
CA SER A 32 -24.67 1.61 -22.21
C SER A 32 -23.59 1.87 -23.24
N THR A 33 -22.35 1.88 -22.80
CA THR A 33 -21.22 1.55 -23.65
C THR A 33 -20.27 0.71 -22.82
N ALA A 34 -19.96 -0.47 -23.31
CA ALA A 34 -19.03 -1.40 -22.70
C ALA A 34 -17.67 -0.71 -22.51
N ALA A 35 -17.34 -0.36 -21.30
CA ALA A 35 -16.03 0.12 -20.95
C ALA A 35 -15.24 -1.08 -20.42
N SER A 36 -14.13 -1.37 -21.10
CA SER A 36 -13.00 -2.13 -20.58
C SER A 36 -12.76 -1.68 -19.15
N GLY A 37 -12.92 -2.61 -18.20
CA GLY A 37 -12.74 -2.28 -16.80
C GLY A 37 -11.26 -2.01 -16.47
N SER A 38 -10.88 -0.77 -16.49
CA SER A 38 -9.80 -0.31 -15.63
C SER A 38 -10.37 -0.33 -14.23
N ALA A 39 -9.93 -1.31 -13.43
CA ALA A 39 -10.18 -1.28 -12.02
C ALA A 39 -9.56 0.01 -11.46
N SER A 40 -10.42 0.94 -11.06
CA SER A 40 -10.00 2.12 -10.32
C SER A 40 -9.47 1.62 -8.98
N VAL A 41 -8.16 1.64 -8.82
CA VAL A 41 -7.49 1.35 -7.54
C VAL A 41 -7.70 2.57 -6.66
N GLY A 42 -8.84 2.66 -6.01
CA GLY A 42 -9.04 3.62 -4.95
C GLY A 42 -8.34 3.11 -3.69
N GLY A 43 -7.44 3.88 -3.11
CA GLY A 43 -6.81 3.55 -1.83
C GLY A 43 -7.85 3.20 -0.77
N SER A 44 -7.48 2.31 0.12
CA SER A 44 -8.37 1.82 1.18
C SER A 44 -8.82 2.95 2.09
N GLN A 45 -10.06 2.92 2.52
CA GLN A 45 -10.61 3.88 3.47
C GLN A 45 -9.90 3.72 4.83
N PRO A 46 -9.51 4.81 5.51
CA PRO A 46 -8.97 4.73 6.87
C PRO A 46 -9.91 3.96 7.80
N GLY A 47 -9.41 2.85 8.37
CA GLY A 47 -10.19 1.95 9.23
C GLY A 47 -10.92 0.83 8.49
N GLY A 48 -10.70 0.65 7.18
CA GLY A 48 -11.17 -0.52 6.44
C GLY A 48 -10.33 -1.77 6.77
N HIS A 49 -10.94 -2.94 6.54
CA HIS A 49 -10.27 -4.24 6.70
C HIS A 49 -9.61 -4.72 5.41
N LYS A 50 -9.68 -3.93 4.34
CA LYS A 50 -9.17 -4.29 3.02
C LYS A 50 -7.98 -3.43 2.66
N LEU A 51 -6.89 -4.09 2.20
CA LEU A 51 -5.74 -3.45 1.58
C LEU A 51 -5.56 -3.96 0.15
N THR A 52 -4.90 -3.16 -0.67
CA THR A 52 -4.52 -3.50 -2.04
C THR A 52 -3.01 -3.53 -2.17
N ALA A 53 -2.46 -4.42 -3.01
CA ALA A 53 -1.02 -4.54 -3.20
C ALA A 53 -0.65 -4.78 -4.65
N TYR A 54 0.38 -4.09 -5.18
CA TYR A 54 1.03 -4.46 -6.43
C TYR A 54 2.11 -5.51 -6.20
N ALA A 55 2.04 -6.59 -6.98
CA ALA A 55 3.05 -7.64 -7.02
C ALA A 55 3.09 -8.28 -8.41
N TRP A 56 4.19 -8.96 -8.77
CA TRP A 56 4.36 -9.49 -10.14
C TRP A 56 4.79 -10.95 -10.23
N ASP A 57 5.42 -11.51 -9.20
CA ASP A 57 5.96 -12.87 -9.27
C ASP A 57 4.99 -13.88 -8.64
N LYS A 58 4.42 -14.73 -9.51
CA LYS A 58 3.47 -15.79 -9.12
C LYS A 58 4.07 -16.90 -8.26
N ASN A 59 5.39 -17.03 -8.28
CA ASN A 59 6.08 -18.11 -7.57
C ASN A 59 6.71 -17.64 -6.25
N PHE A 60 6.83 -16.33 -6.06
CA PHE A 60 7.53 -15.78 -4.88
C PHE A 60 6.71 -14.71 -4.16
N ASN A 61 6.63 -13.49 -4.69
CA ASN A 61 6.08 -12.39 -3.90
C ASN A 61 4.55 -12.44 -3.75
N ILE A 62 3.80 -12.89 -4.74
CA ILE A 62 2.35 -13.06 -4.61
C ILE A 62 1.99 -14.13 -3.58
N PRO A 63 2.57 -15.35 -3.62
CA PRO A 63 2.35 -16.33 -2.56
C PRO A 63 2.77 -15.85 -1.17
N ALA A 64 3.86 -15.09 -1.05
CA ALA A 64 4.31 -14.55 0.24
C ALA A 64 3.30 -13.55 0.82
N LEU A 65 2.78 -12.62 0.01
CA LEU A 65 1.74 -11.68 0.41
C LEU A 65 0.46 -12.39 0.84
N ASN A 66 0.03 -13.39 0.06
CA ASN A 66 -1.17 -14.16 0.40
C ASN A 66 -1.01 -14.95 1.71
N ALA A 67 0.18 -15.52 1.96
CA ALA A 67 0.47 -16.21 3.21
C ALA A 67 0.47 -15.24 4.39
N ALA A 68 1.09 -14.08 4.26
CA ALA A 68 1.08 -13.03 5.28
C ALA A 68 -0.34 -12.52 5.57
N ALA A 69 -1.16 -12.33 4.53
CA ALA A 69 -2.55 -11.93 4.67
C ALA A 69 -3.39 -12.99 5.40
N ALA A 70 -3.17 -14.27 5.10
CA ALA A 70 -3.87 -15.36 5.77
C ALA A 70 -3.50 -15.44 7.26
N ASP A 71 -2.22 -15.31 7.59
CA ASP A 71 -1.74 -15.29 8.98
C ASP A 71 -2.29 -14.07 9.73
N TYR A 72 -2.30 -12.90 9.11
CA TYR A 72 -2.87 -11.69 9.70
C TYR A 72 -4.37 -11.83 9.96
N LYS A 73 -5.10 -12.41 9.01
CA LYS A 73 -6.53 -12.68 9.13
C LYS A 73 -6.85 -13.65 10.27
N GLU A 74 -6.05 -14.72 10.40
CA GLU A 74 -6.23 -15.73 11.45
C GLU A 74 -5.89 -15.20 12.85
N ASN A 75 -4.82 -14.43 12.98
CA ASN A 75 -4.23 -14.11 14.28
C ASN A 75 -4.51 -12.68 14.77
N VAL A 76 -4.90 -11.75 13.87
CA VAL A 76 -5.02 -10.32 14.20
C VAL A 76 -6.41 -9.78 13.87
N ASP A 77 -6.86 -9.89 12.63
CA ASP A 77 -8.12 -9.32 12.17
C ASP A 77 -8.89 -10.30 11.27
N PRO A 78 -9.92 -10.97 11.79
CA PRO A 78 -10.70 -11.94 11.02
C PRO A 78 -11.45 -11.38 9.80
N GLU A 79 -11.64 -10.05 9.75
CA GLU A 79 -12.30 -9.38 8.62
C GLU A 79 -11.29 -8.85 7.59
N PHE A 80 -9.98 -9.02 7.85
CA PHE A 80 -8.93 -8.54 6.94
C PHE A 80 -8.98 -9.20 5.58
N GLU A 81 -8.82 -8.39 4.54
CA GLU A 81 -8.70 -8.82 3.14
C GLU A 81 -7.52 -8.12 2.47
N LEU A 82 -6.72 -8.87 1.73
CA LEU A 82 -5.69 -8.34 0.86
C LEU A 82 -6.05 -8.66 -0.59
N GLU A 83 -6.18 -7.63 -1.41
CA GLU A 83 -6.30 -7.77 -2.86
C GLU A 83 -4.94 -7.56 -3.52
N VAL A 84 -4.37 -8.64 -4.06
CA VAL A 84 -3.13 -8.55 -4.83
C VAL A 84 -3.47 -8.26 -6.29
N ILE A 85 -3.04 -7.10 -6.77
CA ILE A 85 -3.19 -6.65 -8.15
C ILE A 85 -1.91 -7.04 -8.89
N GLU A 86 -2.03 -8.12 -9.68
CA GLU A 86 -0.89 -8.66 -10.41
C GLU A 86 -0.41 -7.69 -11.49
N GLN A 87 0.89 -7.41 -11.47
CA GLN A 87 1.59 -6.66 -12.50
C GLN A 87 2.39 -7.62 -13.40
N SER A 88 2.69 -7.24 -14.65
CA SER A 88 3.46 -8.10 -15.54
C SER A 88 4.92 -8.24 -15.13
N GLY A 89 5.43 -7.26 -14.36
CA GLY A 89 6.80 -7.26 -13.86
C GLY A 89 7.08 -6.07 -12.94
N ALA A 90 8.28 -6.03 -12.37
CA ALA A 90 8.74 -4.93 -11.52
C ALA A 90 8.66 -3.57 -12.23
N GLY A 91 8.98 -3.53 -13.52
CA GLY A 91 8.94 -2.30 -14.32
C GLY A 91 7.56 -1.66 -14.41
N ASP A 92 6.48 -2.44 -14.36
CA ASP A 92 5.12 -1.88 -14.38
C ASP A 92 4.81 -1.16 -13.06
N VAL A 93 5.26 -1.72 -11.93
CA VAL A 93 5.15 -1.07 -10.61
C VAL A 93 5.94 0.24 -10.60
N GLU A 94 7.18 0.22 -11.07
CA GLU A 94 8.05 1.38 -11.15
C GLU A 94 7.46 2.48 -12.04
N ASN A 95 6.88 2.10 -13.19
CA ASN A 95 6.20 3.04 -14.09
C ASN A 95 4.96 3.67 -13.42
N ALA A 96 4.16 2.87 -12.70
CA ALA A 96 2.98 3.38 -12.01
C ALA A 96 3.35 4.44 -10.97
N ILE A 97 4.39 4.19 -10.16
CA ILE A 97 4.89 5.16 -9.18
C ILE A 97 5.45 6.41 -9.88
N THR A 98 6.23 6.23 -10.94
CA THR A 98 6.80 7.36 -11.69
C THR A 98 5.72 8.26 -12.28
N LEU A 99 4.65 7.67 -12.83
CA LEU A 99 3.53 8.42 -13.38
C LEU A 99 2.77 9.17 -12.28
N ALA A 100 2.45 8.50 -11.19
CA ALA A 100 1.78 9.09 -10.04
C ALA A 100 2.61 10.22 -9.42
N GLY A 101 3.90 10.00 -9.21
CA GLY A 101 4.82 11.00 -8.66
C GLY A 101 5.01 12.20 -9.56
N SER A 102 5.10 12.01 -10.88
CA SER A 102 5.21 13.10 -11.84
C SER A 102 3.95 13.95 -11.91
N ALA A 103 2.79 13.35 -11.65
CA ALA A 103 1.51 14.04 -11.62
C ALA A 103 1.18 14.60 -10.21
N HIS A 104 1.92 14.24 -9.17
CA HIS A 104 1.58 14.47 -7.77
C HIS A 104 0.16 13.96 -7.42
N ASP A 105 -0.25 12.85 -8.05
CA ASP A 105 -1.54 12.21 -7.83
C ASP A 105 -1.33 10.71 -7.57
N TYR A 106 -1.44 10.33 -6.32
CA TYR A 106 -1.23 8.97 -5.82
C TYR A 106 -2.54 8.19 -5.63
N SER A 107 -3.68 8.77 -5.99
CA SER A 107 -5.02 8.20 -5.75
C SER A 107 -5.25 6.86 -6.45
N ASN A 108 -4.48 6.56 -7.48
CA ASN A 108 -4.57 5.32 -8.25
C ASN A 108 -3.51 4.28 -7.85
N LEU A 109 -2.68 4.56 -6.86
CA LEU A 109 -1.74 3.59 -6.33
C LEU A 109 -2.42 2.67 -5.30
N PRO A 110 -1.95 1.42 -5.15
CA PRO A 110 -2.40 0.55 -4.08
C PRO A 110 -1.79 0.99 -2.74
N ASP A 111 -2.30 0.40 -1.65
CA ASP A 111 -1.80 0.67 -0.30
C ASP A 111 -0.38 0.14 -0.09
N ILE A 112 -0.03 -0.95 -0.79
CA ILE A 112 1.27 -1.60 -0.71
C ILE A 112 1.86 -1.75 -2.10
N VAL A 113 3.12 -1.38 -2.27
CA VAL A 113 3.87 -1.59 -3.50
C VAL A 113 5.13 -2.40 -3.22
N GLN A 114 5.35 -3.42 -4.02
CA GLN A 114 6.59 -4.19 -3.94
C GLN A 114 7.62 -3.62 -4.90
N PHE A 115 8.83 -3.43 -4.39
CA PHE A 115 10.00 -3.00 -5.17
C PHE A 115 11.10 -4.04 -5.14
N GLN A 116 11.99 -3.94 -6.11
CA GLN A 116 13.32 -4.52 -5.96
C GLN A 116 14.13 -3.66 -4.97
N ASP A 117 14.83 -4.29 -4.06
CA ASP A 117 15.56 -3.66 -2.94
C ASP A 117 16.33 -2.41 -3.37
N HIS A 118 17.13 -2.52 -4.43
CA HIS A 118 18.03 -1.48 -4.88
C HIS A 118 17.36 -0.24 -5.48
N TYR A 119 16.02 -0.26 -5.63
CA TYR A 119 15.26 0.88 -6.12
C TYR A 119 14.51 1.64 -5.02
N ILE A 120 14.32 1.06 -3.84
CA ILE A 120 13.51 1.67 -2.76
C ILE A 120 14.02 3.07 -2.43
N GLN A 121 15.31 3.22 -2.14
CA GLN A 121 15.89 4.51 -1.75
C GLN A 121 15.68 5.59 -2.81
N ARG A 122 15.82 5.23 -4.08
CA ARG A 122 15.60 6.15 -5.19
C ARG A 122 14.16 6.65 -5.22
N TYR A 123 13.19 5.71 -5.21
CA TYR A 123 11.78 6.09 -5.32
C TYR A 123 11.27 6.86 -4.12
N VAL A 124 11.71 6.52 -2.91
CA VAL A 124 11.39 7.29 -1.70
C VAL A 124 12.00 8.70 -1.77
N SER A 125 13.22 8.83 -2.28
CA SER A 125 13.87 10.14 -2.44
C SER A 125 13.24 10.99 -3.53
N ASP A 126 12.89 10.37 -4.68
CA ASP A 126 12.31 11.09 -5.82
C ASP A 126 10.84 11.48 -5.58
N TYR A 127 10.09 10.65 -4.82
CA TYR A 127 8.65 10.81 -4.57
C TYR A 127 8.30 10.62 -3.09
N PRO A 128 8.81 11.46 -2.18
CA PRO A 128 8.64 11.26 -0.73
C PRO A 128 7.17 11.24 -0.28
N ASP A 129 6.29 11.96 -1.00
CA ASP A 129 4.86 12.01 -0.68
C ASP A 129 4.10 10.72 -1.04
N ALA A 130 4.73 9.81 -1.80
CA ALA A 130 4.13 8.52 -2.17
C ALA A 130 4.27 7.45 -1.08
N PHE A 131 5.14 7.68 -0.09
CA PHE A 131 5.52 6.64 0.87
C PHE A 131 5.34 7.10 2.31
N VAL A 132 4.90 6.17 3.15
CA VAL A 132 4.72 6.41 4.58
C VAL A 132 5.89 5.80 5.34
N PRO A 133 6.56 6.56 6.23
CA PRO A 133 7.56 6.02 7.13
C PRO A 133 6.98 4.92 8.02
N MET A 134 7.76 3.86 8.23
CA MET A 134 7.38 2.76 9.13
C MET A 134 7.77 3.02 10.60
N GLU A 135 8.07 4.27 10.94
CA GLU A 135 8.37 4.68 12.31
C GLU A 135 7.14 4.45 13.22
N GLY A 136 7.37 3.77 14.33
CA GLY A 136 6.28 3.42 15.27
C GLY A 136 5.50 2.17 14.89
N ALA A 137 5.81 1.52 13.76
CA ALA A 137 5.30 0.18 13.48
C ALA A 137 5.93 -0.83 14.45
N ASP A 138 5.13 -1.76 14.95
CA ASP A 138 5.60 -2.84 15.84
C ASP A 138 6.26 -3.95 15.00
N VAL A 139 7.43 -3.63 14.45
CA VAL A 139 8.23 -4.54 13.61
C VAL A 139 9.49 -4.94 14.38
N ASP A 140 9.76 -6.23 14.46
CA ASP A 140 11.02 -6.76 14.96
C ASP A 140 12.12 -6.63 13.89
N TRP A 141 12.73 -5.45 13.81
CA TRP A 141 13.80 -5.15 12.84
C TRP A 141 15.04 -6.03 13.03
N ASP A 142 15.28 -6.53 14.24
CA ASP A 142 16.42 -7.42 14.51
C ASP A 142 16.26 -8.81 13.88
N GLY A 143 15.04 -9.18 13.53
CA GLY A 143 14.73 -10.41 12.79
C GLY A 143 15.15 -10.38 11.31
N PHE A 144 15.52 -9.21 10.78
CA PHE A 144 15.92 -9.04 9.39
C PHE A 144 17.43 -8.93 9.23
N GLY A 145 17.94 -9.39 8.09
CA GLY A 145 19.36 -9.20 7.75
C GLY A 145 19.70 -7.72 7.58
N LYS A 146 20.73 -7.23 8.26
CA LYS A 146 21.14 -5.81 8.24
C LYS A 146 21.37 -5.26 6.84
N GLU A 147 21.90 -6.09 5.95
CA GLU A 147 22.13 -5.72 4.56
C GLU A 147 20.80 -5.45 3.85
N LYS A 148 19.78 -6.29 4.07
CA LYS A 148 18.43 -6.10 3.50
C LYS A 148 17.77 -4.83 4.03
N LEU A 149 17.82 -4.60 5.34
CA LEU A 149 17.27 -3.39 5.95
C LEU A 149 17.90 -2.11 5.39
N SER A 150 19.20 -2.15 5.04
CA SER A 150 19.88 -0.95 4.54
C SER A 150 19.29 -0.41 3.24
N TYR A 151 18.64 -1.24 2.42
CA TYR A 151 17.99 -0.81 1.19
C TYR A 151 16.71 -0.01 1.40
N SER A 152 16.03 -0.22 2.52
CA SER A 152 14.76 0.46 2.84
C SER A 152 14.92 1.66 3.78
N ILE A 153 16.16 1.99 4.15
CA ILE A 153 16.46 3.16 5.01
C ILE A 153 16.81 4.36 4.13
N VAL A 154 16.06 5.43 4.28
CA VAL A 154 16.33 6.74 3.65
C VAL A 154 16.43 7.77 4.76
N ASP A 155 17.55 8.48 4.84
CA ASP A 155 17.84 9.50 5.88
C ASP A 155 17.64 9.00 7.32
N GLY A 156 17.92 7.71 7.55
CA GLY A 156 17.78 7.07 8.86
C GLY A 156 16.38 6.57 9.20
N VAL A 157 15.43 6.70 8.28
CA VAL A 157 14.03 6.29 8.44
C VAL A 157 13.74 5.04 7.61
N HIS A 158 13.01 4.07 8.18
CA HIS A 158 12.58 2.87 7.47
C HIS A 158 11.30 3.13 6.65
N TYR A 159 11.29 2.63 5.41
CA TYR A 159 10.14 2.69 4.49
C TYR A 159 9.67 1.32 3.99
N GLY A 160 10.32 0.24 4.37
CA GLY A 160 9.95 -1.13 4.00
C GLY A 160 10.85 -2.19 4.63
#